data_29a476f993993f94b716fc0e97664a76
#
_entry.id   29a476f993993f94b716fc0e97664a76
#
_cell.length_a   1.000
_cell.length_b   1.000
_cell.length_c   1.000
_cell.angle_alpha   90.00
_cell.angle_beta   90.00
_cell.angle_gamma   90.00
#
_symmetry.space_group_name_H-M   'P 1'
#
loop_
_entity.id
_entity.type
_entity.pdbx_description
1 polymer ?
#
loop_
_entity_poly.entity_id
_entity_poly.type
_entity_poly.pdbx_seq_one_letter_code
_entity_poly.pdbx_strand_id
1 'polypeptide(L)'
;MLSLIAYAAKRHWGYPERWMERWREGLTITPEFVEGNEVYAALVEGDPVGFYALVGEGCRIELEHLWVLPERMGTGVGRALLEHAAGRVADLGAETLVIEADPNAEGFYMRMGARRVGETTYELDGRERILPLLALDMPPSNCGG
;
A
#
# COMPACT_ATOMS: atom_id res chain seq x y z
N MET A 1 1.47 10.30 13.46
CA MET A 1 2.32 9.09 13.53
C MET A 1 2.38 8.34 12.19
N LEU A 2 1.23 7.93 11.65
CA LEU A 2 1.23 7.18 10.38
C LEU A 2 1.75 7.99 9.19
N SER A 3 1.44 9.28 9.15
CA SER A 3 1.94 10.18 8.09
C SER A 3 3.45 10.25 8.09
N LEU A 4 4.08 10.24 9.26
CA LEU A 4 5.53 10.25 9.37
C LEU A 4 6.14 8.97 8.81
N ILE A 5 5.50 7.83 9.05
CA ILE A 5 5.95 6.55 8.51
C ILE A 5 5.85 6.56 6.99
N ALA A 6 4.71 6.99 6.45
CA ALA A 6 4.50 7.05 4.99
C ALA A 6 5.53 7.96 4.33
N TYR A 7 5.75 9.14 4.88
CA TYR A 7 6.69 10.10 4.34
C TYR A 7 8.13 9.58 4.40
N ALA A 8 8.54 9.02 5.54
CA ALA A 8 9.89 8.48 5.72
C ALA A 8 10.16 7.31 4.76
N ALA A 9 9.18 6.42 4.60
CA ALA A 9 9.31 5.27 3.72
C ALA A 9 9.45 5.69 2.26
N LYS A 10 8.63 6.63 1.81
CA LYS A 10 8.68 7.14 0.43
C LYS A 10 10.00 7.87 0.17
N ARG A 11 10.42 8.69 1.12
CA ARG A 11 11.68 9.45 1.02
C ARG A 11 12.91 8.55 0.93
N HIS A 12 12.84 7.38 1.54
CA HIS A 12 13.95 6.41 1.53
C HIS A 12 14.42 6.05 0.12
N TRP A 13 13.53 6.09 -0.87
CA TRP A 13 13.86 5.76 -2.25
C TRP A 13 14.68 6.82 -2.98
N GLY A 14 14.95 7.97 -2.33
CA GLY A 14 15.81 9.00 -2.88
C GLY A 14 15.16 9.93 -3.89
N TYR A 15 13.84 10.05 -3.87
CA TYR A 15 13.13 10.95 -4.76
C TYR A 15 13.48 12.42 -4.49
N PRO A 16 13.45 13.29 -5.51
CA PRO A 16 13.72 14.71 -5.31
C PRO A 16 12.74 15.35 -4.31
N GLU A 17 13.24 16.30 -3.51
CA GLU A 17 12.40 16.99 -2.53
C GLU A 17 11.17 17.63 -3.14
N ARG A 18 11.27 18.19 -4.37
CA ARG A 18 10.11 18.79 -5.04
C ARG A 18 9.01 17.77 -5.32
N TRP A 19 9.38 16.48 -5.52
CA TRP A 19 8.40 15.42 -5.69
C TRP A 19 7.78 15.05 -4.34
N MET A 20 8.59 14.99 -3.28
CA MET A 20 8.09 14.72 -1.93
C MET A 20 7.08 15.77 -1.49
N GLU A 21 7.33 17.06 -1.84
CA GLU A 21 6.37 18.14 -1.55
C GLU A 21 5.04 17.92 -2.26
N ARG A 22 5.06 17.48 -3.52
CA ARG A 22 3.84 17.20 -4.27
C ARG A 22 3.06 16.03 -3.68
N TRP A 23 3.75 15.06 -3.12
CA TRP A 23 3.13 13.87 -2.55
C TRP A 23 2.69 14.04 -1.10
N ARG A 24 3.06 15.12 -0.45
CA ARG A 24 2.79 15.35 0.98
C ARG A 24 1.33 15.14 1.34
N GLU A 25 0.41 15.71 0.56
CA GLU A 25 -1.02 15.58 0.83
C GLU A 25 -1.47 14.12 0.75
N GLY A 26 -1.05 13.40 -0.28
CA GLY A 26 -1.38 11.97 -0.45
C GLY A 26 -0.75 11.07 0.60
N LEU A 27 0.34 11.51 1.23
CA LEU A 27 1.02 10.77 2.30
C LEU A 27 0.52 11.17 3.69
N THR A 28 -0.40 12.14 3.78
CA THR A 28 -0.95 12.58 5.04
C THR A 28 -2.17 11.73 5.40
N ILE A 29 -2.08 11.05 6.53
CA ILE A 29 -3.13 10.17 7.02
C ILE A 29 -3.93 10.92 8.09
N THR A 30 -5.18 11.24 7.77
CA THR A 30 -6.03 12.02 8.67
C THR A 30 -6.84 11.09 9.59
N PRO A 31 -7.32 11.58 10.75
CA PRO A 31 -8.22 10.81 11.60
C PRO A 31 -9.48 10.36 10.85
N GLU A 32 -10.02 11.21 9.99
CA GLU A 32 -11.21 10.90 9.19
C GLU A 32 -10.94 9.73 8.23
N PHE A 33 -9.75 9.69 7.64
CA PHE A 33 -9.35 8.59 6.77
C PHE A 33 -9.30 7.27 7.57
N VAL A 34 -8.72 7.30 8.77
CA VAL A 34 -8.61 6.11 9.62
C VAL A 34 -9.99 5.60 10.03
N GLU A 35 -10.89 6.51 10.38
CA GLU A 35 -12.25 6.15 10.79
C GLU A 35 -13.07 5.57 9.64
N GLY A 36 -12.84 6.05 8.42
CA GLY A 36 -13.63 5.66 7.25
C GLY A 36 -13.12 4.47 6.47
N ASN A 37 -11.97 3.93 6.83
CA ASN A 37 -11.32 2.87 6.07
C ASN A 37 -10.72 1.80 6.98
N GLU A 38 -10.26 0.70 6.36
CA GLU A 38 -9.55 -0.37 7.08
C GLU A 38 -8.07 0.01 7.19
N VAL A 39 -7.64 0.42 8.37
CA VAL A 39 -6.26 0.84 8.63
C VAL A 39 -5.69 0.04 9.79
N TYR A 40 -4.54 -0.60 9.58
CA TYR A 40 -3.89 -1.44 10.58
C TYR A 40 -2.40 -1.11 10.66
N ALA A 41 -1.89 -1.07 11.86
CA ALA A 41 -0.48 -0.77 12.10
C ALA A 41 0.24 -1.99 12.70
N ALA A 42 1.50 -2.17 12.31
CA ALA A 42 2.39 -3.14 12.93
C ALA A 42 3.12 -2.44 14.07
N LEU A 43 3.13 -3.07 15.23
CA LEU A 43 3.77 -2.51 16.42
C LEU A 43 4.95 -3.38 16.84
N VAL A 44 6.05 -2.73 17.21
CA VAL A 44 7.20 -3.39 17.82
C VAL A 44 7.42 -2.69 19.16
N GLU A 45 7.32 -3.45 20.25
CA GLU A 45 7.42 -2.91 21.61
C GLU A 45 6.48 -1.73 21.86
N GLY A 46 5.28 -1.80 21.26
CA GLY A 46 4.25 -0.77 21.42
C GLY A 46 4.36 0.40 20.46
N ASP A 47 5.42 0.49 19.67
CA ASP A 47 5.62 1.58 18.72
C ASP A 47 5.25 1.17 17.30
N PRO A 48 4.47 1.99 16.56
CA PRO A 48 4.16 1.69 15.18
C PRO A 48 5.40 1.80 14.30
N VAL A 49 5.65 0.74 13.53
CA VAL A 49 6.81 0.66 12.61
C VAL A 49 6.40 0.51 11.16
N GLY A 50 5.12 0.32 10.91
CA GLY A 50 4.56 0.21 9.57
C GLY A 50 3.05 0.17 9.67
N PHE A 51 2.38 0.38 8.53
CA PHE A 51 0.93 0.29 8.47
C PHE A 51 0.47 0.04 7.04
N TYR A 52 -0.79 -0.36 6.91
CA TYR A 52 -1.45 -0.40 5.62
C TYR A 52 -2.86 0.15 5.73
N ALA A 53 -3.42 0.51 4.59
CA ALA A 53 -4.80 0.97 4.50
C ALA A 53 -5.46 0.37 3.27
N LEU A 54 -6.69 -0.09 3.45
CA LEU A 54 -7.52 -0.62 2.38
C LEU A 54 -8.65 0.35 2.12
N VAL A 55 -8.94 0.60 0.85
CA VAL A 55 -9.99 1.50 0.41
C VAL A 55 -10.88 0.77 -0.58
N GLY A 56 -12.17 1.06 -0.54
CA GLY A 56 -13.15 0.47 -1.45
C GLY A 56 -13.97 -0.63 -0.80
N GLU A 57 -14.91 -1.14 -1.59
CA GLU A 57 -15.81 -2.19 -1.16
C GLU A 57 -16.18 -3.04 -2.37
N GLY A 58 -16.89 -4.15 -2.14
CA GLY A 58 -17.28 -5.05 -3.22
C GLY A 58 -16.21 -6.07 -3.53
N CYS A 59 -16.07 -6.42 -4.80
CA CYS A 59 -15.19 -7.52 -5.23
C CYS A 59 -13.72 -7.14 -5.35
N ARG A 60 -13.44 -5.85 -5.46
CA ARG A 60 -12.09 -5.34 -5.63
C ARG A 60 -11.82 -4.29 -4.58
N ILE A 61 -10.77 -4.50 -3.80
CA ILE A 61 -10.35 -3.56 -2.77
C ILE A 61 -8.96 -3.07 -3.13
N GLU A 62 -8.70 -1.79 -2.89
CA GLU A 62 -7.42 -1.18 -3.21
C GLU A 62 -6.54 -1.10 -1.97
N LEU A 63 -5.27 -1.44 -2.13
CA LEU A 63 -4.26 -1.20 -1.14
C LEU A 63 -3.79 0.24 -1.33
N GLU A 64 -4.38 1.16 -0.57
CA GLU A 64 -4.08 2.58 -0.70
C GLU A 64 -2.72 2.94 -0.11
N HIS A 65 -2.36 2.28 0.99
CA HIS A 65 -1.08 2.48 1.66
C HIS A 65 -0.53 1.16 2.15
N LEU A 66 0.78 0.99 2.02
CA LEU A 66 1.55 -0.01 2.76
C LEU A 66 2.95 0.57 2.91
N TRP A 67 3.29 0.96 4.11
CA TRP A 67 4.55 1.64 4.40
C TRP A 67 5.22 1.02 5.61
N VAL A 68 6.54 0.90 5.55
CA VAL A 68 7.37 0.39 6.64
C VAL A 68 8.49 1.39 6.89
N LEU A 69 8.78 1.69 8.16
CA LEU A 69 9.91 2.55 8.47
C LEU A 69 11.18 2.01 7.83
N PRO A 70 12.04 2.87 7.27
CA PRO A 70 13.27 2.42 6.60
C PRO A 70 14.13 1.49 7.46
N GLU A 71 14.26 1.75 8.75
CA GLU A 71 15.06 0.93 9.67
C GLU A 71 14.45 -0.44 9.94
N ARG A 72 13.21 -0.66 9.52
CA ARG A 72 12.51 -1.95 9.67
C ARG A 72 12.31 -2.69 8.35
N MET A 73 12.77 -2.12 7.25
CA MET A 73 12.71 -2.78 5.95
C MET A 73 13.61 -4.03 5.98
N GLY A 74 13.15 -5.10 5.33
CA GLY A 74 13.87 -6.36 5.30
C GLY A 74 13.78 -7.19 6.57
N THR A 75 12.92 -6.80 7.53
CA THR A 75 12.74 -7.52 8.80
C THR A 75 11.46 -8.35 8.87
N GLY A 76 10.68 -8.39 7.79
CA GLY A 76 9.41 -9.14 7.76
C GLY A 76 8.18 -8.33 8.10
N VAL A 77 8.31 -7.05 8.44
CA VAL A 77 7.16 -6.19 8.76
C VAL A 77 6.24 -6.02 7.55
N GLY A 78 6.82 -5.72 6.39
CA GLY A 78 6.05 -5.55 5.16
C GLY A 78 5.29 -6.82 4.78
N ARG A 79 5.93 -7.95 4.90
CA ARG A 79 5.31 -9.25 4.64
C ARG A 79 4.14 -9.51 5.58
N ALA A 80 4.33 -9.27 6.87
CA ALA A 80 3.28 -9.46 7.87
C ALA A 80 2.09 -8.55 7.59
N LEU A 81 2.34 -7.30 7.22
CA LEU A 81 1.30 -6.34 6.87
C LEU A 81 0.51 -6.80 5.65
N LEU A 82 1.19 -7.24 4.59
CA LEU A 82 0.50 -7.68 3.38
C LEU A 82 -0.27 -8.96 3.61
N GLU A 83 0.25 -9.90 4.39
CA GLU A 83 -0.48 -11.12 4.75
C GLU A 83 -1.74 -10.78 5.56
N HIS A 84 -1.64 -9.83 6.49
CA HIS A 84 -2.80 -9.39 7.26
C HIS A 84 -3.83 -8.72 6.34
N ALA A 85 -3.37 -7.87 5.42
CA ALA A 85 -4.25 -7.20 4.46
C ALA A 85 -5.00 -8.22 3.59
N ALA A 86 -4.30 -9.24 3.08
CA ALA A 86 -4.92 -10.29 2.29
C ALA A 86 -5.99 -11.03 3.09
N GLY A 87 -5.73 -11.30 4.37
CA GLY A 87 -6.71 -11.91 5.26
C GLY A 87 -7.95 -11.05 5.44
N ARG A 88 -7.77 -9.73 5.59
CA ARG A 88 -8.90 -8.80 5.71
C ARG A 88 -9.71 -8.73 4.41
N VAL A 89 -9.04 -8.70 3.26
CA VAL A 89 -9.72 -8.67 1.96
C VAL A 89 -10.58 -9.92 1.79
N ALA A 90 -10.05 -11.09 2.15
CA ALA A 90 -10.79 -12.35 2.10
C ALA A 90 -12.00 -12.32 3.06
N ASP A 91 -11.81 -11.82 4.28
CA ASP A 91 -12.88 -11.71 5.28
C ASP A 91 -14.00 -10.77 4.81
N LEU A 92 -13.65 -9.74 4.05
CA LEU A 92 -14.63 -8.81 3.50
C LEU A 92 -15.35 -9.37 2.27
N GLY A 93 -14.99 -10.56 1.82
CA GLY A 93 -15.63 -11.23 0.69
C GLY A 93 -15.17 -10.77 -0.67
N ALA A 94 -14.09 -10.00 -0.75
CA ALA A 94 -13.56 -9.53 -2.03
C ALA A 94 -12.72 -10.61 -2.70
N GLU A 95 -12.60 -10.52 -4.02
CA GLU A 95 -11.82 -11.48 -4.83
C GLU A 95 -10.41 -11.01 -5.10
N THR A 96 -10.18 -9.71 -5.12
CA THR A 96 -8.91 -9.15 -5.58
C THR A 96 -8.51 -7.94 -4.75
N LEU A 97 -7.24 -7.93 -4.36
CA LEU A 97 -6.57 -6.76 -3.80
C LEU A 97 -5.78 -6.12 -4.93
N VAL A 98 -6.11 -4.87 -5.26
CA VAL A 98 -5.47 -4.11 -6.33
C VAL A 98 -4.42 -3.19 -5.73
N ILE A 99 -3.24 -3.18 -6.34
CA ILE A 99 -2.09 -2.45 -5.84
C ILE A 99 -1.50 -1.59 -6.97
N GLU A 100 -1.56 -0.27 -6.81
CA GLU A 100 -0.81 0.64 -7.67
C GLU A 100 0.53 0.84 -6.98
N ALA A 101 1.55 0.13 -7.44
CA ALA A 101 2.79 -0.01 -6.71
C ALA A 101 3.80 1.07 -7.10
N ASP A 102 4.58 1.53 -6.11
CA ASP A 102 5.80 2.25 -6.41
C ASP A 102 6.71 1.29 -7.17
N PRO A 103 7.39 1.72 -8.25
CA PRO A 103 8.29 0.84 -9.00
C PRO A 103 9.35 0.16 -8.14
N ASN A 104 9.79 0.81 -7.07
CA ASN A 104 10.76 0.24 -6.13
C ASN A 104 10.19 -0.91 -5.31
N ALA A 105 8.87 -0.98 -5.17
CA ALA A 105 8.20 -2.00 -4.37
C ALA A 105 7.61 -3.15 -5.21
N GLU A 106 7.62 -3.02 -6.53
CA GLU A 106 7.03 -4.05 -7.40
C GLU A 106 7.57 -5.44 -7.10
N GLY A 107 8.88 -5.57 -6.97
CA GLY A 107 9.52 -6.87 -6.69
C GLY A 107 9.04 -7.50 -5.38
N PHE A 108 8.82 -6.69 -4.35
CA PHE A 108 8.29 -7.17 -3.09
C PHE A 108 6.90 -7.79 -3.27
N TYR A 109 5.99 -7.08 -3.95
CA TYR A 109 4.65 -7.59 -4.17
C TYR A 109 4.62 -8.84 -5.04
N MET A 110 5.47 -8.87 -6.07
CA MET A 110 5.57 -10.04 -6.94
C MET A 110 6.03 -11.28 -6.16
N ARG A 111 7.00 -11.11 -5.26
CA ARG A 111 7.46 -12.21 -4.40
C ARG A 111 6.35 -12.69 -3.46
N MET A 112 5.41 -11.83 -3.12
CA MET A 112 4.27 -12.18 -2.26
C MET A 112 3.10 -12.80 -3.04
N GLY A 113 3.26 -13.01 -4.33
CA GLY A 113 2.26 -13.67 -5.16
C GLY A 113 1.39 -12.75 -6.02
N ALA A 114 1.64 -11.45 -6.00
CA ALA A 114 0.92 -10.53 -6.87
C ALA A 114 1.36 -10.68 -8.31
N ARG A 115 0.47 -10.40 -9.25
CA ARG A 115 0.76 -10.42 -10.69
C ARG A 115 0.50 -9.05 -11.29
N ARG A 116 1.29 -8.70 -12.29
CA ARG A 116 1.10 -7.44 -12.99
C ARG A 116 -0.09 -7.57 -13.94
N VAL A 117 -1.06 -6.68 -13.79
CA VAL A 117 -2.28 -6.69 -14.61
C VAL A 117 -2.38 -5.49 -15.53
N GLY A 118 -1.48 -4.51 -15.38
CA GLY A 118 -1.48 -3.31 -16.20
C GLY A 118 -0.53 -2.28 -15.64
N GLU A 119 -0.80 -1.04 -15.99
CA GLU A 119 -0.03 0.08 -15.49
C GLU A 119 -0.91 1.32 -15.49
N THR A 120 -0.55 2.28 -14.63
CA THR A 120 -1.17 3.60 -14.61
C THR A 120 -0.09 4.62 -14.94
N THR A 121 -0.49 5.71 -15.57
CA THR A 121 0.44 6.77 -15.93
C THR A 121 -0.07 8.10 -15.40
N TYR A 122 0.85 8.96 -15.03
CA TYR A 122 0.53 10.34 -14.69
C TYR A 122 1.74 11.22 -14.95
N GLU A 123 1.48 12.50 -15.11
CA GLU A 123 2.54 13.45 -15.37
C GLU A 123 3.08 13.99 -14.05
N LEU A 124 4.39 13.98 -13.91
CA LEU A 124 5.08 14.53 -12.76
C LEU A 124 6.33 15.25 -13.25
N ASP A 125 6.40 16.54 -12.90
CA ASP A 125 7.57 17.36 -13.22
C ASP A 125 7.85 17.41 -14.73
N GLY A 126 6.77 17.48 -15.54
CA GLY A 126 6.86 17.55 -17.00
C GLY A 126 7.19 16.23 -17.67
N ARG A 127 7.20 15.13 -16.95
CA ARG A 127 7.49 13.78 -17.48
C ARG A 127 6.38 12.82 -17.14
N GLU A 128 6.18 11.86 -18.04
CA GLU A 128 5.24 10.77 -17.77
C GLU A 128 5.88 9.80 -16.79
N ARG A 129 5.16 9.48 -15.73
CA ARG A 129 5.56 8.48 -14.76
C ARG A 129 4.62 7.28 -14.85
N ILE A 130 5.19 6.08 -14.93
CA ILE A 130 4.44 4.83 -15.06
C ILE A 130 4.53 4.08 -13.74
N LEU A 131 3.38 3.66 -13.23
CA LEU A 131 3.30 2.83 -12.03
C LEU A 131 2.74 1.47 -12.41
N PRO A 132 3.39 0.37 -11.98
CA PRO A 132 2.82 -0.96 -12.22
C PRO A 132 1.53 -1.14 -11.45
N LEU A 133 0.53 -1.72 -12.11
CA LEU A 133 -0.73 -2.07 -11.49
C LEU A 133 -0.72 -3.58 -11.26
N LEU A 134 -0.83 -3.98 -10.00
CA LEU A 134 -0.72 -5.37 -9.58
C LEU A 134 -2.03 -5.86 -8.98
N ALA A 135 -2.23 -7.16 -9.01
CA ALA A 135 -3.38 -7.78 -8.38
C ALA A 135 -2.93 -8.99 -7.56
N LEU A 136 -3.46 -9.09 -6.37
CA LEU A 136 -3.29 -10.25 -5.52
C LEU A 136 -4.67 -10.89 -5.39
N ASP A 137 -4.81 -12.10 -5.93
CA ASP A 137 -6.10 -12.79 -5.97
C ASP A 137 -6.35 -13.54 -4.66
N MET A 138 -7.60 -13.48 -4.21
CA MET A 138 -8.05 -14.19 -3.01
C MET A 138 -8.64 -15.54 -3.42
N PRO A 139 -8.82 -16.47 -2.46
CA PRO A 139 -9.55 -17.71 -2.74
C PRO A 139 -10.95 -17.40 -3.30
N PRO A 140 -11.54 -18.33 -4.08
CA PRO A 140 -12.88 -18.12 -4.61
C PRO A 140 -13.87 -17.68 -3.54
N SER A 141 -14.68 -16.68 -3.87
CA SER A 141 -15.68 -16.11 -2.97
C SER A 141 -17.02 -15.98 -3.72
N ASN A 142 -18.04 -15.53 -3.01
CA ASN A 142 -19.35 -15.30 -3.62
C ASN A 142 -19.43 -13.91 -4.29
N CYS A 143 -18.31 -13.23 -4.39
CA CYS A 143 -18.27 -11.90 -4.95
C CYS A 143 -18.58 -11.96 -6.44
N GLY A 144 -19.52 -11.15 -6.89
CA GLY A 144 -19.94 -11.10 -8.28
C GLY A 144 -20.81 -12.26 -8.73
N GLY A 145 -21.10 -13.17 -7.80
CA GLY A 145 -21.96 -14.33 -8.06
C GLY A 145 -23.43 -14.03 -7.94
#